data_31e4a9ae5617709745326b0b9386833f
#
_entry.id   31e4a9ae5617709745326b0b9386833f
#
_cell.length_a   1.000
_cell.length_b   1.000
_cell.length_c   1.000
_cell.angle_alpha   90.00
_cell.angle_beta   90.00
_cell.angle_gamma   90.00
#
_symmetry.space_group_name_H-M   'P 1'
#
loop_
_entity.id
_entity.type
_entity.pdbx_description
1 polymer ?
#
loop_
_entity_poly.entity_id
_entity_poly.type
_entity_poly.pdbx_seq_one_letter_code
_entity_poly.pdbx_strand_id
1 'polypeptide(L)'
;WQVRVEDDGRALTCWKQRFNQDPAYRGDRTALTTLWSHHLVKRPENQLTGVGFLHGGYHLSHGQYMDGSGAFTVHRPEHWVFSNTKLQVNDEFGGKDTIVGYECDGCEIEWREGLPYPTGNDGTPTNFHILATASAKWHPDDSDWYDAWQPGREGCAVMGLYQQGGTVFTVGTTDWSHGLAKLNGTVDIVTKNIIDKLAF
;
A
#
# COMPACT_ATOMS: atom_id res chain seq x y z
N TRP A 1 -12.48 0.72 1.49
CA TRP A 1 -13.83 0.91 0.93
C TRP A 1 -14.58 2.00 1.66
N GLN A 2 -15.27 2.87 0.91
CA GLN A 2 -16.24 3.81 1.49
C GLN A 2 -17.51 3.05 1.86
N VAL A 3 -18.03 3.31 3.06
CA VAL A 3 -19.26 2.72 3.55
C VAL A 3 -20.27 3.81 3.91
N ARG A 4 -21.56 3.47 3.88
CA ARG A 4 -22.64 4.34 4.35
C ARG A 4 -23.26 3.71 5.60
N VAL A 5 -23.42 4.52 6.64
CA VAL A 5 -24.16 4.14 7.84
C VAL A 5 -25.66 4.31 7.53
N GLU A 6 -26.45 3.29 7.79
CA GLU A 6 -27.89 3.37 7.65
C GLU A 6 -28.52 4.21 8.76
N ASP A 7 -29.73 4.71 8.55
CA ASP A 7 -30.40 5.70 9.41
C ASP A 7 -30.47 5.32 10.89
N ASP A 8 -30.55 4.03 11.21
CA ASP A 8 -30.58 3.52 12.58
C ASP A 8 -29.18 3.29 13.20
N GLY A 9 -28.11 3.52 12.44
CA GLY A 9 -26.73 3.28 12.88
C GLY A 9 -26.34 1.81 13.08
N ARG A 10 -27.22 0.87 12.72
CA ARG A 10 -27.02 -0.56 12.97
C ARG A 10 -26.51 -1.33 11.78
N ALA A 11 -26.59 -0.75 10.58
CA ALA A 11 -26.17 -1.38 9.36
C ALA A 11 -25.17 -0.50 8.62
N LEU A 12 -24.25 -1.13 7.88
CA LEU A 12 -23.34 -0.49 6.97
C LEU A 12 -23.61 -1.01 5.55
N THR A 13 -23.78 -0.10 4.61
CA THR A 13 -23.94 -0.43 3.20
C THR A 13 -22.65 -0.19 2.45
N CYS A 14 -22.23 -1.18 1.65
CA CYS A 14 -21.12 -1.07 0.71
C CYS A 14 -21.44 -1.84 -0.57
N TRP A 15 -21.60 -1.13 -1.68
CA TRP A 15 -21.92 -1.70 -2.98
C TRP A 15 -20.68 -2.27 -3.72
N LYS A 16 -19.49 -1.86 -3.30
CA LYS A 16 -18.21 -2.34 -3.86
C LYS A 16 -18.17 -2.24 -5.40
N GLN A 17 -18.05 -3.39 -6.08
CA GLN A 17 -18.04 -3.50 -7.55
C GLN A 17 -19.38 -3.10 -8.18
N ARG A 18 -20.48 -3.22 -7.44
CA ARG A 18 -21.83 -2.84 -7.92
C ARG A 18 -22.14 -1.36 -7.67
N PHE A 19 -21.13 -0.52 -7.59
CA PHE A 19 -21.27 0.92 -7.30
C PHE A 19 -22.28 1.63 -8.20
N ASN A 20 -22.47 1.16 -9.46
CA ASN A 20 -23.46 1.69 -10.38
C ASN A 20 -24.92 1.40 -9.99
N GLN A 21 -25.14 0.48 -9.05
CA GLN A 21 -26.44 0.17 -8.46
C GLN A 21 -26.67 0.93 -7.14
N ASP A 22 -25.63 1.56 -6.57
CA ASP A 22 -25.77 2.41 -5.40
C ASP A 22 -26.72 3.58 -5.74
N PRO A 23 -27.73 3.88 -4.92
CA PRO A 23 -28.61 5.04 -5.13
C PRO A 23 -27.88 6.37 -5.35
N ALA A 24 -26.70 6.55 -4.73
CA ALA A 24 -25.85 7.73 -4.91
C ALA A 24 -25.32 7.88 -6.35
N TYR A 25 -25.32 6.81 -7.15
CA TYR A 25 -24.80 6.86 -8.54
C TYR A 25 -25.57 7.83 -9.44
N ARG A 26 -26.86 8.02 -9.16
CA ARG A 26 -27.75 8.95 -9.89
C ARG A 26 -27.74 10.39 -9.34
N GLY A 27 -27.04 10.60 -8.22
CA GLY A 27 -26.94 11.88 -7.54
C GLY A 27 -25.50 12.26 -7.25
N ASP A 28 -25.15 12.36 -5.97
CA ASP A 28 -23.79 12.66 -5.53
C ASP A 28 -22.90 11.44 -5.62
N ARG A 29 -22.14 11.32 -6.70
CA ARG A 29 -21.23 10.20 -6.93
C ARG A 29 -20.03 10.17 -5.99
N THR A 30 -19.74 11.26 -5.28
CA THR A 30 -18.67 11.25 -4.26
C THR A 30 -19.08 10.47 -3.01
N ALA A 31 -20.39 10.22 -2.85
CA ALA A 31 -20.98 9.42 -1.77
C ALA A 31 -21.13 7.92 -2.11
N LEU A 32 -20.63 7.47 -3.27
CA LEU A 32 -20.66 6.07 -3.66
C LEU A 32 -19.92 5.20 -2.66
N THR A 33 -20.50 4.05 -2.32
CA THR A 33 -19.91 3.08 -1.40
C THR A 33 -19.06 2.04 -2.16
N THR A 34 -17.92 2.51 -2.68
CA THR A 34 -16.92 1.75 -3.43
C THR A 34 -15.52 2.05 -2.91
N LEU A 35 -14.45 1.83 -3.70
CA LEU A 35 -13.09 2.19 -3.33
C LEU A 35 -12.98 3.71 -3.08
N TRP A 36 -12.23 4.10 -2.07
CA TRP A 36 -11.96 5.51 -1.79
C TRP A 36 -11.22 6.18 -2.94
N SER A 37 -10.30 5.46 -3.56
CA SER A 37 -9.52 5.86 -4.72
C SER A 37 -10.29 5.81 -6.05
N HIS A 38 -11.57 5.33 -6.05
CA HIS A 38 -12.39 5.31 -7.25
C HIS A 38 -12.51 6.71 -7.86
N HIS A 39 -12.34 6.83 -9.20
CA HIS A 39 -12.33 8.13 -9.90
C HIS A 39 -13.60 8.99 -9.69
N LEU A 40 -14.74 8.37 -9.36
CA LEU A 40 -15.98 9.08 -9.00
C LEU A 40 -15.98 9.57 -7.56
N VAL A 41 -15.36 8.84 -6.62
CA VAL A 41 -15.29 9.21 -5.19
C VAL A 41 -14.23 10.29 -4.95
N LYS A 42 -13.09 10.21 -5.62
CA LYS A 42 -12.01 11.21 -5.59
C LYS A 42 -11.41 11.50 -4.21
N ARG A 43 -11.31 10.48 -3.37
CA ARG A 43 -10.70 10.56 -2.03
C ARG A 43 -9.73 9.40 -1.83
N PRO A 44 -8.63 9.36 -2.60
CA PRO A 44 -7.69 8.26 -2.50
C PRO A 44 -7.10 8.17 -1.10
N GLU A 45 -7.04 6.97 -0.57
CA GLU A 45 -6.41 6.65 0.72
C GLU A 45 -4.95 7.08 0.78
N ASN A 46 -4.28 7.18 -0.37
CA ASN A 46 -2.91 7.68 -0.50
C ASN A 46 -2.69 9.03 0.19
N GLN A 47 -3.71 9.91 0.23
CA GLN A 47 -3.63 11.18 0.94
C GLN A 47 -3.41 11.04 2.45
N LEU A 48 -3.83 9.91 3.03
CA LEU A 48 -3.74 9.62 4.46
C LEU A 48 -2.61 8.66 4.79
N THR A 49 -2.41 7.63 3.98
CA THR A 49 -1.47 6.53 4.25
C THR A 49 -0.17 6.64 3.46
N GLY A 50 -0.13 7.49 2.42
CA GLY A 50 0.95 7.57 1.44
C GLY A 50 0.87 6.51 0.35
N VAL A 51 0.04 5.48 0.53
CA VAL A 51 -0.11 4.34 -0.38
C VAL A 51 -1.56 3.93 -0.51
N GLY A 52 -1.90 3.18 -1.55
CA GLY A 52 -3.23 2.65 -1.76
C GLY A 52 -3.24 1.44 -2.68
N PHE A 53 -4.35 0.69 -2.66
CA PHE A 53 -4.46 -0.58 -3.33
C PHE A 53 -4.44 -0.46 -4.87
N LEU A 54 -4.90 0.67 -5.44
CA LEU A 54 -4.90 0.86 -6.90
C LEU A 54 -3.50 0.83 -7.54
N HIS A 55 -2.47 1.23 -6.81
CA HIS A 55 -1.08 1.18 -7.24
C HIS A 55 -0.29 0.05 -6.59
N GLY A 56 -0.98 -0.80 -5.82
CA GLY A 56 -0.49 -2.03 -5.22
C GLY A 56 -0.96 -3.24 -6.01
N GLY A 57 -1.78 -4.07 -5.38
CA GLY A 57 -2.31 -5.32 -5.93
C GLY A 57 -1.91 -6.52 -5.10
N TYR A 58 -1.54 -7.62 -5.77
CA TYR A 58 -1.14 -8.86 -5.13
C TYR A 58 0.33 -9.18 -5.43
N HIS A 59 1.08 -9.58 -4.41
CA HIS A 59 2.44 -10.03 -4.64
C HIS A 59 2.47 -11.47 -5.15
N LEU A 60 3.50 -11.78 -5.96
CA LEU A 60 3.65 -13.09 -6.61
C LEU A 60 4.03 -14.22 -5.64
N SER A 61 4.39 -13.90 -4.39
CA SER A 61 4.84 -14.88 -3.40
C SER A 61 3.74 -15.83 -2.94
N HIS A 62 2.49 -15.39 -2.97
CA HIS A 62 1.36 -16.20 -2.53
C HIS A 62 0.01 -15.60 -2.99
N GLY A 63 -1.10 -16.09 -2.41
CA GLY A 63 -2.42 -15.73 -2.89
C GLY A 63 -2.71 -16.35 -4.25
N GLN A 64 -3.07 -15.53 -5.21
CA GLN A 64 -3.45 -16.00 -6.56
C GLN A 64 -2.24 -16.46 -7.39
N TYR A 65 -1.05 -16.00 -7.09
CA TYR A 65 0.13 -16.24 -7.93
C TYR A 65 1.07 -17.28 -7.35
N MET A 66 1.25 -17.32 -6.04
CA MET A 66 2.13 -18.27 -5.32
C MET A 66 3.55 -18.29 -5.87
N ASP A 67 4.08 -17.14 -6.27
CA ASP A 67 5.35 -16.96 -6.96
C ASP A 67 6.13 -15.79 -6.32
N GLY A 68 7.46 -15.83 -6.43
CA GLY A 68 8.35 -14.80 -5.86
C GLY A 68 8.73 -15.03 -4.39
N SER A 69 9.56 -14.14 -3.87
CA SER A 69 10.19 -14.29 -2.55
C SER A 69 9.41 -13.61 -1.41
N GLY A 70 8.50 -12.71 -1.72
CA GLY A 70 7.82 -11.88 -0.70
C GLY A 70 8.75 -10.93 0.04
N ALA A 71 9.78 -10.42 -0.61
CA ALA A 71 10.80 -9.53 -0.06
C ALA A 71 10.62 -8.09 -0.51
N PHE A 72 11.05 -7.13 0.33
CA PHE A 72 11.28 -5.76 -0.09
C PHE A 72 12.70 -5.55 -0.60
N THR A 73 12.85 -4.79 -1.68
CA THR A 73 14.13 -4.27 -2.19
C THR A 73 14.37 -2.88 -1.60
N VAL A 74 15.52 -2.68 -0.97
CA VAL A 74 15.89 -1.44 -0.26
C VAL A 74 16.44 -0.41 -1.24
N HIS A 75 15.97 0.84 -1.15
CA HIS A 75 16.45 1.96 -1.96
C HIS A 75 17.23 3.01 -1.17
N ARG A 76 16.95 3.17 0.14
CA ARG A 76 17.57 4.19 1.01
C ARG A 76 18.04 3.58 2.33
N PRO A 77 19.09 2.75 2.30
CA PRO A 77 19.58 2.01 3.49
C PRO A 77 20.14 2.93 4.59
N GLU A 78 20.55 4.15 4.23
CA GLU A 78 21.04 5.17 5.17
C GLU A 78 19.95 5.77 6.07
N HIS A 79 18.69 5.54 5.74
CA HIS A 79 17.57 6.07 6.51
C HIS A 79 17.50 5.43 7.90
N TRP A 80 17.16 6.21 8.94
CA TRP A 80 17.09 5.76 10.33
C TRP A 80 16.25 4.49 10.55
N VAL A 81 15.26 4.24 9.72
CA VAL A 81 14.42 3.04 9.73
C VAL A 81 15.26 1.77 9.64
N PHE A 82 16.35 1.80 8.86
CA PHE A 82 17.26 0.67 8.64
C PHE A 82 18.48 0.67 9.55
N SER A 83 18.53 1.53 10.56
CA SER A 83 19.65 1.55 11.52
C SER A 83 19.87 0.15 12.13
N ASN A 84 21.12 -0.26 12.22
CA ASN A 84 21.57 -1.57 12.76
C ASN A 84 21.17 -2.80 11.93
N THR A 85 20.66 -2.65 10.70
CA THR A 85 20.29 -3.80 9.84
C THR A 85 21.43 -4.30 8.94
N LYS A 86 22.44 -3.48 8.64
CA LYS A 86 23.51 -3.74 7.65
C LYS A 86 23.03 -3.85 6.19
N LEU A 87 21.77 -3.51 5.91
CA LEU A 87 21.24 -3.51 4.54
C LEU A 87 21.96 -2.47 3.68
N GLN A 88 22.15 -2.79 2.41
CA GLN A 88 22.69 -1.92 1.38
C GLN A 88 21.62 -1.61 0.31
N VAL A 89 21.93 -0.68 -0.59
CA VAL A 89 21.07 -0.40 -1.75
C VAL A 89 20.88 -1.66 -2.57
N ASN A 90 19.66 -1.95 -2.96
CA ASN A 90 19.21 -3.14 -3.71
C ASN A 90 19.29 -4.47 -2.93
N ASP A 91 19.61 -4.45 -1.63
CA ASP A 91 19.43 -5.64 -0.83
C ASP A 91 17.95 -5.97 -0.67
N GLU A 92 17.65 -7.26 -0.66
CA GLU A 92 16.33 -7.77 -0.33
C GLU A 92 16.26 -8.24 1.12
N PHE A 93 15.11 -7.99 1.78
CA PHE A 93 14.88 -8.50 3.13
C PHE A 93 13.44 -9.02 3.31
N GLY A 94 13.29 -9.93 4.25
CA GLY A 94 12.02 -10.51 4.63
C GLY A 94 11.51 -11.64 3.73
N GLY A 95 12.21 -11.97 2.63
CA GLY A 95 11.76 -12.99 1.68
C GLY A 95 11.57 -14.38 2.28
N LYS A 96 12.40 -14.76 3.24
CA LYS A 96 12.28 -16.07 3.94
C LYS A 96 11.00 -16.20 4.75
N ASP A 97 10.43 -15.09 5.14
CA ASP A 97 9.21 -15.00 5.95
C ASP A 97 8.02 -14.51 5.11
N THR A 98 8.22 -14.29 3.80
CA THR A 98 7.20 -13.79 2.86
C THR A 98 6.44 -12.59 3.43
N ILE A 99 7.19 -11.54 3.84
CA ILE A 99 6.60 -10.35 4.47
C ILE A 99 5.87 -9.44 3.49
N VAL A 100 6.06 -9.62 2.18
CA VAL A 100 5.35 -8.91 1.14
C VAL A 100 4.28 -9.83 0.56
N GLY A 101 3.07 -9.38 0.58
CA GLY A 101 1.91 -10.12 0.12
C GLY A 101 0.84 -10.18 1.21
N TYR A 102 -0.29 -10.95 1.11
CA TYR A 102 -0.72 -11.27 -0.25
C TYR A 102 -1.29 -10.03 -0.95
N GLU A 103 -1.90 -9.09 -0.19
CA GLU A 103 -2.32 -7.76 -0.67
C GLU A 103 -1.24 -6.73 -0.39
N CYS A 104 -1.04 -5.85 -1.36
CA CYS A 104 -0.04 -4.80 -1.32
C CYS A 104 -0.65 -3.46 -1.65
N ASP A 105 -0.20 -2.42 -0.94
CA ASP A 105 -0.50 -1.04 -1.23
C ASP A 105 0.74 -0.31 -1.75
N GLY A 106 0.54 0.50 -2.77
CA GLY A 106 1.60 1.27 -3.40
C GLY A 106 1.19 2.67 -3.79
N CYS A 107 2.05 3.31 -4.55
CA CYS A 107 1.78 4.62 -5.13
C CYS A 107 2.32 4.70 -6.56
N GLU A 108 1.90 5.73 -7.28
CA GLU A 108 2.48 6.02 -8.59
C GLU A 108 3.91 6.53 -8.42
N ILE A 109 4.87 5.81 -9.02
CA ILE A 109 6.32 6.03 -8.84
C ILE A 109 6.92 6.57 -10.13
N GLU A 110 7.79 7.57 -10.00
CA GLU A 110 8.79 7.93 -11.01
C GLU A 110 10.20 7.63 -10.49
N TRP A 111 11.07 7.20 -11.41
CA TRP A 111 12.46 6.90 -11.09
C TRP A 111 13.36 8.04 -11.52
N ARG A 112 14.16 8.55 -10.59
CA ARG A 112 15.16 9.60 -10.83
C ARG A 112 16.49 9.14 -10.29
N GLU A 113 17.51 9.06 -11.14
CA GLU A 113 18.88 8.65 -10.75
C GLU A 113 18.92 7.32 -9.97
N GLY A 114 18.05 6.37 -10.35
CA GLY A 114 17.97 5.04 -9.72
C GLY A 114 17.20 5.00 -8.39
N LEU A 115 16.59 6.09 -7.94
CA LEU A 115 15.78 6.17 -6.73
C LEU A 115 14.30 6.39 -7.06
N PRO A 116 13.38 5.74 -6.31
CA PRO A 116 11.95 5.94 -6.48
C PRO A 116 11.45 7.19 -5.77
N TYR A 117 10.54 7.92 -6.43
CA TYR A 117 9.83 9.10 -5.91
C TYR A 117 8.35 9.00 -6.22
N PRO A 118 7.47 9.49 -5.34
CA PRO A 118 6.05 9.59 -5.65
C PRO A 118 5.81 10.67 -6.70
N THR A 119 4.90 10.43 -7.65
CA THR A 119 4.48 11.47 -8.60
C THR A 119 3.51 12.47 -7.98
N GLY A 120 2.75 12.03 -6.97
CA GLY A 120 1.67 12.79 -6.35
C GLY A 120 0.34 12.77 -7.12
N ASN A 121 0.31 12.21 -8.35
CA ASN A 121 -0.90 12.20 -9.18
C ASN A 121 -2.03 11.36 -8.58
N ASP A 122 -1.67 10.33 -7.81
CA ASP A 122 -2.58 9.41 -7.13
C ASP A 122 -3.02 9.90 -5.74
N GLY A 123 -2.56 11.08 -5.34
CA GLY A 123 -2.83 11.67 -4.03
C GLY A 123 -1.77 11.39 -2.98
N THR A 124 -0.75 10.60 -3.28
CA THR A 124 0.41 10.40 -2.40
C THR A 124 1.09 11.74 -2.14
N PRO A 125 1.39 12.10 -0.87
CA PRO A 125 2.11 13.33 -0.56
C PRO A 125 3.45 13.40 -1.28
N THR A 126 3.76 14.56 -1.90
CA THR A 126 5.00 14.73 -2.67
C THR A 126 6.27 14.66 -1.81
N ASN A 127 6.13 14.80 -0.50
CA ASN A 127 7.20 14.61 0.49
C ASN A 127 7.23 13.16 1.05
N PHE A 128 6.54 12.22 0.43
CA PHE A 128 6.60 10.81 0.80
C PHE A 128 7.95 10.22 0.40
N HIS A 129 8.71 9.75 1.37
CA HIS A 129 10.00 9.10 1.17
C HIS A 129 9.79 7.61 0.97
N ILE A 130 9.98 7.13 -0.24
CA ILE A 130 9.94 5.69 -0.57
C ILE A 130 11.26 5.07 -0.16
N LEU A 131 11.24 4.14 0.79
CA LEU A 131 12.41 3.50 1.38
C LEU A 131 12.71 2.14 0.75
N ALA A 132 11.67 1.37 0.45
CA ALA A 132 11.76 0.06 -0.17
C ALA A 132 10.51 -0.24 -0.98
N THR A 133 10.65 -1.12 -1.99
CA THR A 133 9.54 -1.55 -2.85
C THR A 133 9.58 -3.05 -3.09
N ALA A 134 8.44 -3.62 -3.46
CA ALA A 134 8.35 -4.97 -4.02
C ALA A 134 7.32 -4.98 -5.15
N SER A 135 7.50 -5.87 -6.13
CA SER A 135 6.56 -5.98 -7.25
C SER A 135 5.19 -6.47 -6.78
N ALA A 136 4.14 -5.95 -7.39
CA ALA A 136 2.78 -6.42 -7.21
C ALA A 136 2.02 -6.25 -8.53
N LYS A 137 0.94 -6.99 -8.71
CA LYS A 137 0.06 -6.81 -9.87
C LYS A 137 -1.36 -7.26 -9.55
N TRP A 138 -2.29 -6.78 -10.34
CA TRP A 138 -3.65 -7.22 -10.31
C TRP A 138 -3.86 -8.47 -11.16
N HIS A 139 -4.75 -9.34 -10.72
CA HIS A 139 -5.20 -10.46 -11.54
C HIS A 139 -5.99 -9.93 -12.76
N PRO A 140 -5.87 -10.56 -13.94
CA PRO A 140 -6.62 -10.15 -15.12
C PRO A 140 -8.15 -10.10 -14.92
N ASP A 141 -8.68 -10.95 -14.03
CA ASP A 141 -10.12 -11.03 -13.74
C ASP A 141 -10.59 -9.99 -12.72
N ASP A 142 -9.70 -9.17 -12.14
CA ASP A 142 -10.06 -8.14 -11.16
C ASP A 142 -10.60 -6.84 -11.80
N SER A 143 -10.79 -6.81 -13.12
CA SER A 143 -11.26 -5.63 -13.86
C SER A 143 -12.64 -5.12 -13.42
N ASP A 144 -13.47 -5.98 -12.83
CA ASP A 144 -14.81 -5.64 -12.33
C ASP A 144 -14.80 -4.70 -11.11
N TRP A 145 -13.67 -4.54 -10.46
CA TRP A 145 -13.54 -3.73 -9.25
C TRP A 145 -13.61 -2.22 -9.53
N TYR A 146 -13.28 -1.86 -10.75
CA TYR A 146 -13.09 -0.46 -11.12
C TYR A 146 -13.23 -0.28 -12.63
N ASP A 147 -14.18 0.51 -13.09
CA ASP A 147 -14.53 0.65 -14.52
C ASP A 147 -13.44 1.30 -15.39
N ALA A 148 -12.48 2.01 -14.78
CA ALA A 148 -11.30 2.55 -15.45
C ALA A 148 -10.07 1.62 -15.34
N TRP A 149 -10.26 0.39 -14.84
CA TRP A 149 -9.18 -0.56 -14.59
C TRP A 149 -8.66 -1.21 -15.87
N GLN A 150 -7.37 -1.47 -15.90
CA GLN A 150 -6.72 -2.23 -16.98
C GLN A 150 -6.35 -3.62 -16.48
N PRO A 151 -6.86 -4.71 -17.09
CA PRO A 151 -6.50 -6.08 -16.71
C PRO A 151 -4.99 -6.30 -16.70
N GLY A 152 -4.49 -6.99 -15.67
CA GLY A 152 -3.06 -7.29 -15.52
C GLY A 152 -2.20 -6.07 -15.18
N ARG A 153 -2.79 -5.00 -14.64
CA ARG A 153 -2.05 -3.81 -14.20
C ARG A 153 -0.97 -4.19 -13.20
N GLU A 154 0.22 -3.65 -13.45
CA GLU A 154 1.35 -3.76 -12.51
C GLU A 154 1.29 -2.64 -11.49
N GLY A 155 1.71 -2.96 -10.26
CA GLY A 155 1.84 -2.06 -9.15
C GLY A 155 3.05 -2.43 -8.30
N CYS A 156 3.09 -1.95 -7.08
CA CYS A 156 4.15 -2.30 -6.13
C CYS A 156 3.64 -2.20 -4.68
N ALA A 157 4.21 -3.02 -3.81
CA ALA A 157 4.19 -2.72 -2.38
C ALA A 157 5.20 -1.61 -2.11
N VAL A 158 4.83 -0.61 -1.34
CA VAL A 158 5.72 0.52 -1.02
C VAL A 158 5.85 0.68 0.48
N MET A 159 7.09 0.61 0.96
CA MET A 159 7.46 1.01 2.32
C MET A 159 7.95 2.45 2.29
N GLY A 160 7.40 3.31 3.15
CA GLY A 160 7.82 4.70 3.19
C GLY A 160 7.19 5.50 4.32
N LEU A 161 7.51 6.78 4.34
CA LEU A 161 6.98 7.71 5.34
C LEU A 161 6.89 9.14 4.80
N TYR A 162 6.03 9.94 5.44
CA TYR A 162 5.96 11.39 5.23
C TYR A 162 5.59 12.11 6.52
N GLN A 163 5.72 13.42 6.51
CA GLN A 163 5.37 14.29 7.64
C GLN A 163 4.30 15.29 7.23
N GLN A 164 3.23 15.34 8.03
CA GLN A 164 2.15 16.32 7.90
C GLN A 164 1.50 16.53 9.27
N GLY A 165 2.04 17.44 10.08
CA GLY A 165 1.62 17.63 11.47
C GLY A 165 2.00 16.51 12.43
N GLY A 166 2.44 15.38 11.90
CA GLY A 166 2.95 14.18 12.53
C GLY A 166 3.69 13.35 11.50
N THR A 167 4.22 12.19 11.88
CA THR A 167 4.87 11.24 10.97
C THR A 167 3.94 10.08 10.70
N VAL A 168 3.66 9.80 9.42
CA VAL A 168 2.96 8.61 8.96
C VAL A 168 4.00 7.67 8.35
N PHE A 169 4.07 6.44 8.86
CA PHE A 169 4.89 5.38 8.32
C PHE A 169 3.99 4.24 7.84
N THR A 170 4.28 3.69 6.67
CA THR A 170 3.56 2.55 6.10
C THR A 170 4.51 1.48 5.57
N VAL A 171 4.08 0.23 5.62
CA VAL A 171 4.82 -0.91 5.06
C VAL A 171 4.20 -1.45 3.77
N GLY A 172 3.01 -0.98 3.39
CA GLY A 172 2.34 -1.33 2.14
C GLY A 172 2.11 -2.83 1.91
N THR A 173 1.95 -3.63 2.97
CA THR A 173 1.72 -5.08 2.88
C THR A 173 0.89 -5.59 4.05
N THR A 174 0.08 -6.64 3.81
CA THR A 174 -0.69 -7.31 4.86
C THR A 174 0.16 -8.24 5.72
N ASP A 175 1.30 -8.73 5.22
CA ASP A 175 2.04 -9.85 5.80
C ASP A 175 3.32 -9.45 6.57
N TRP A 176 3.51 -8.17 6.85
CA TRP A 176 4.65 -7.69 7.62
C TRP A 176 4.91 -8.46 8.92
N SER A 177 3.83 -8.85 9.59
CA SER A 177 3.90 -9.57 10.87
C SER A 177 4.57 -10.94 10.80
N HIS A 178 4.64 -11.56 9.63
CA HIS A 178 5.35 -12.84 9.45
C HIS A 178 6.82 -12.74 9.85
N GLY A 179 7.46 -11.59 9.60
CA GLY A 179 8.86 -11.36 9.96
C GLY A 179 9.10 -11.10 11.46
N LEU A 180 8.03 -10.82 12.23
CA LEU A 180 8.14 -10.55 13.68
C LEU A 180 8.21 -11.82 14.54
N ALA A 181 7.99 -13.00 13.96
CA ALA A 181 8.09 -14.27 14.68
C ALA A 181 9.53 -14.63 15.08
N LYS A 182 10.53 -13.95 14.54
CA LYS A 182 11.96 -14.19 14.78
C LYS A 182 12.58 -12.99 15.47
N LEU A 183 12.93 -13.13 16.72
CA LEU A 183 13.65 -12.11 17.48
C LEU A 183 15.01 -11.78 16.83
N ASN A 184 15.34 -10.50 16.78
CA ASN A 184 16.57 -9.95 16.18
C ASN A 184 16.70 -10.18 14.65
N GLY A 185 15.63 -10.53 13.97
CA GLY A 185 15.57 -10.49 12.51
C GLY A 185 15.53 -9.06 11.96
N THR A 186 15.80 -8.88 10.68
CA THR A 186 15.77 -7.56 10.03
C THR A 186 14.43 -6.85 10.24
N VAL A 187 13.32 -7.57 10.10
CA VAL A 187 11.96 -7.02 10.26
C VAL A 187 11.72 -6.56 11.70
N ASP A 188 12.19 -7.33 12.69
CA ASP A 188 12.12 -6.98 14.10
C ASP A 188 12.91 -5.70 14.39
N ILE A 189 14.15 -5.59 13.90
CA ILE A 189 14.99 -4.39 14.03
C ILE A 189 14.32 -3.17 13.43
N VAL A 190 13.81 -3.29 12.20
CA VAL A 190 13.11 -2.21 11.50
C VAL A 190 11.87 -1.76 12.29
N THR A 191 11.05 -2.73 12.73
CA THR A 191 9.85 -2.43 13.52
C THR A 191 10.20 -1.72 14.82
N LYS A 192 11.22 -2.21 15.51
CA LYS A 192 11.70 -1.57 16.75
C LYS A 192 12.17 -0.14 16.50
N ASN A 193 12.96 0.11 15.45
CA ASN A 193 13.43 1.46 15.09
C ASN A 193 12.25 2.41 14.87
N ILE A 194 11.20 1.95 14.20
CA ILE A 194 9.99 2.75 13.92
C ILE A 194 9.26 3.09 15.23
N ILE A 195 9.00 2.08 16.06
CA ILE A 195 8.30 2.26 17.33
C ILE A 195 9.10 3.19 18.25
N ASP A 196 10.39 2.94 18.45
CA ASP A 196 11.26 3.75 19.32
C ASP A 196 11.31 5.22 18.87
N LYS A 197 11.25 5.46 17.55
CA LYS A 197 11.31 6.82 17.00
C LYS A 197 10.00 7.58 17.04
N LEU A 198 8.87 6.87 16.88
CA LEU A 198 7.55 7.50 16.70
C LEU A 198 6.66 7.46 17.95
N ALA A 199 6.99 6.64 18.96
CA ALA A 199 6.19 6.50 20.18
C ALA A 199 6.49 7.58 21.26
N PHE A 200 7.52 8.42 21.06
CA PHE A 200 7.98 9.42 22.06
C PHE A 200 8.30 10.78 21.45
#